data_5d874d6815a400159d6d1b8eadbf85d9
#
_entry.id   5d874d6815a400159d6d1b8eadbf85d9
#
_cell.length_a   1.000
_cell.length_b   1.000
_cell.length_c   1.000
_cell.angle_alpha   90.00
_cell.angle_beta   90.00
_cell.angle_gamma   90.00
#
_symmetry.space_group_name_H-M   'P 1'
#
loop_
_entity.id
_entity.type
_entity.pdbx_description
1 polymer ?
#
loop_
_entity_poly.entity_id
_entity_poly.type
_entity_poly.pdbx_seq_one_letter_code
_entity_poly.pdbx_strand_id
1 'polypeptide(L)'
;YCDTALICDVLEHLQPEPVLYPPHLKGVSRVFAQWADMVLFGAAMAYCLQPRGAQALFAGLPDGAAEAFRNDRRAMGTARTHPADATAAYRSYLRRIANMVEEHDFLFGAEPCVADFAAYHPLWFTRECVPVMADILSATPAVLEWMDRMAAQGQGRAEKFSAQDAVTVAAGALPQPLPAEAFQDEHGIPLGSRVTITAESFGPEPTEGTLIAATRTRYTLARTDPRAGDVHVHFPRVGYVLRRAA
;
A
#
# COMPACT_ATOMS: atom_id res chain seq x y z
N TYR A 1 5.64 -3.32 11.20
CA TYR A 1 4.36 -2.87 10.69
C TYR A 1 4.18 -3.39 9.27
N CYS A 2 3.05 -4.00 9.00
CA CYS A 2 2.62 -4.39 7.66
C CYS A 2 1.68 -3.32 7.10
N ASP A 3 1.72 -3.16 5.76
CA ASP A 3 0.84 -2.28 5.00
C ASP A 3 1.15 -0.78 5.13
N THR A 4 1.07 -0.09 4.00
CA THR A 4 1.32 1.36 3.90
C THR A 4 0.35 2.18 4.74
N ALA A 5 -0.92 1.76 4.84
CA ALA A 5 -1.91 2.46 5.66
C ALA A 5 -1.49 2.51 7.14
N LEU A 6 -1.03 1.37 7.69
CA LEU A 6 -0.58 1.30 9.07
C LEU A 6 0.77 2.01 9.27
N ILE A 7 1.67 1.95 8.28
CA ILE A 7 2.93 2.69 8.30
C ILE A 7 2.66 4.21 8.34
N CYS A 8 1.74 4.70 7.50
CA CYS A 8 1.33 6.11 7.51
C CYS A 8 0.74 6.53 8.87
N ASP A 9 -0.05 5.68 9.54
CA ASP A 9 -0.56 5.95 10.88
C ASP A 9 0.56 6.11 11.91
N VAL A 10 1.59 5.29 11.81
CA VAL A 10 2.77 5.37 12.69
C VAL A 10 3.57 6.62 12.40
N LEU A 11 3.79 6.95 11.12
CA LEU A 11 4.51 8.17 10.72
C LEU A 11 3.79 9.43 11.22
N GLU A 12 2.46 9.52 11.04
CA GLU A 12 1.64 10.62 11.55
C GLU A 12 1.72 10.76 13.09
N HIS A 13 1.81 9.63 13.79
CA HIS A 13 1.98 9.64 15.25
C HIS A 13 3.36 10.15 15.68
N LEU A 14 4.41 9.76 14.94
CA LEU A 14 5.79 10.14 15.24
C LEU A 14 6.12 11.56 14.79
N GLN A 15 5.55 11.99 13.68
CA GLN A 15 5.74 13.30 13.06
C GLN A 15 4.39 13.83 12.58
N PRO A 16 3.62 14.52 13.46
CA PRO A 16 2.26 14.96 13.12
C PRO A 16 2.20 16.16 12.17
N GLU A 17 3.32 16.78 11.88
CA GLU A 17 3.42 17.90 10.93
C GLU A 17 4.52 17.64 9.89
N PRO A 18 4.20 17.77 8.58
CA PRO A 18 2.89 18.13 8.00
C PRO A 18 1.85 17.01 8.13
N VAL A 19 0.57 17.37 8.25
CA VAL A 19 -0.55 16.47 8.53
C VAL A 19 -0.87 15.57 7.33
N LEU A 20 -0.81 14.24 7.50
CA LEU A 20 -1.29 13.28 6.50
C LEU A 20 -2.81 13.07 6.53
N TYR A 21 -3.42 13.25 7.71
CA TYR A 21 -4.85 13.02 7.95
C TYR A 21 -5.54 14.26 8.51
N PRO A 22 -5.82 15.29 7.69
CA PRO A 22 -6.50 16.50 8.17
C PRO A 22 -7.78 16.13 8.94
N PRO A 23 -8.03 16.70 10.13
CA PRO A 23 -9.10 16.24 11.03
C PRO A 23 -10.49 16.17 10.39
N HIS A 24 -10.82 17.14 9.54
CA HIS A 24 -12.11 17.21 8.83
C HIS A 24 -12.19 16.25 7.63
N LEU A 25 -11.07 15.70 7.16
CA LEU A 25 -10.98 14.78 6.04
C LEU A 25 -10.56 13.37 6.44
N LYS A 26 -10.27 13.13 7.72
CA LYS A 26 -9.65 11.89 8.21
C LYS A 26 -10.35 10.62 7.76
N GLY A 27 -11.68 10.60 7.72
CA GLY A 27 -12.47 9.46 7.25
C GLY A 27 -12.38 9.28 5.73
N VAL A 28 -12.68 10.32 4.98
CA VAL A 28 -12.75 10.26 3.52
C VAL A 28 -11.38 10.02 2.90
N SER A 29 -10.31 10.64 3.40
CA SER A 29 -8.95 10.45 2.89
C SER A 29 -8.46 9.00 3.06
N ARG A 30 -8.79 8.35 4.20
CA ARG A 30 -8.47 6.93 4.42
C ARG A 30 -9.23 5.99 3.49
N VAL A 31 -10.54 6.22 3.32
CA VAL A 31 -11.36 5.40 2.40
C VAL A 31 -10.88 5.57 0.97
N PHE A 32 -10.56 6.80 0.57
CA PHE A 32 -10.02 7.08 -0.76
C PHE A 32 -8.64 6.45 -0.97
N ALA A 33 -7.73 6.56 0.01
CA ALA A 33 -6.41 5.93 -0.07
C ALA A 33 -6.53 4.41 -0.25
N GLN A 34 -7.41 3.75 0.54
CA GLN A 34 -7.66 2.32 0.38
C GLN A 34 -8.23 1.97 -1.01
N TRP A 35 -9.15 2.76 -1.53
CA TRP A 35 -9.66 2.59 -2.88
C TRP A 35 -8.53 2.75 -3.92
N ALA A 36 -7.65 3.74 -3.75
CA ALA A 36 -6.53 3.98 -4.65
C ALA A 36 -5.52 2.81 -4.62
N ASP A 37 -5.18 2.30 -3.45
CA ASP A 37 -4.25 1.18 -3.29
C ASP A 37 -4.78 -0.14 -3.86
N MET A 38 -6.08 -0.34 -3.89
CA MET A 38 -6.69 -1.58 -4.39
C MET A 38 -7.21 -1.43 -5.81
N VAL A 39 -8.12 -0.50 -6.03
CA VAL A 39 -8.92 -0.42 -7.27
C VAL A 39 -8.19 0.37 -8.34
N LEU A 40 -7.71 1.57 -8.02
CA LEU A 40 -6.96 2.40 -8.97
C LEU A 40 -5.64 1.73 -9.34
N PHE A 41 -4.91 1.22 -8.34
CA PHE A 41 -3.68 0.46 -8.55
C PHE A 41 -3.92 -0.76 -9.43
N GLY A 42 -4.96 -1.55 -9.15
CA GLY A 42 -5.33 -2.71 -9.96
C GLY A 42 -5.60 -2.36 -11.42
N ALA A 43 -6.34 -1.29 -11.69
CA ALA A 43 -6.64 -0.82 -13.05
C ALA A 43 -5.39 -0.31 -13.76
N ALA A 44 -4.54 0.47 -13.08
CA ALA A 44 -3.28 0.97 -13.63
C ALA A 44 -2.31 -0.17 -13.95
N MET A 45 -2.15 -1.15 -13.05
CA MET A 45 -1.28 -2.31 -13.29
C MET A 45 -1.81 -3.18 -14.44
N ALA A 46 -3.12 -3.44 -14.50
CA ALA A 46 -3.71 -4.20 -15.60
C ALA A 46 -3.55 -3.49 -16.95
N TYR A 47 -3.51 -2.15 -16.96
CA TYR A 47 -3.19 -1.36 -18.15
C TYR A 47 -1.70 -1.40 -18.48
N CYS A 48 -0.83 -1.08 -17.52
CA CYS A 48 0.62 -0.99 -17.72
C CYS A 48 1.26 -2.33 -18.10
N LEU A 49 0.72 -3.45 -17.61
CA LEU A 49 1.23 -4.80 -17.88
C LEU A 49 0.64 -5.45 -19.15
N GLN A 50 -0.04 -4.69 -20.01
CA GLN A 50 -0.36 -5.13 -21.36
C GLN A 50 0.92 -5.44 -22.16
N PRO A 51 0.85 -6.18 -23.27
CA PRO A 51 2.05 -6.68 -23.98
C PRO A 51 3.12 -5.63 -24.23
N ARG A 52 2.74 -4.43 -24.69
CA ARG A 52 3.67 -3.31 -24.96
C ARG A 52 4.38 -2.82 -23.70
N GLY A 53 3.65 -2.63 -22.60
CA GLY A 53 4.19 -2.17 -21.35
C GLY A 53 5.02 -3.23 -20.64
N ALA A 54 4.53 -4.48 -20.62
CA ALA A 54 5.28 -5.62 -20.08
C ALA A 54 6.62 -5.83 -20.82
N GLN A 55 6.63 -5.74 -22.14
CA GLN A 55 7.86 -5.84 -22.92
C GLN A 55 8.88 -4.76 -22.51
N ALA A 56 8.43 -3.52 -22.34
CA ALA A 56 9.31 -2.42 -21.91
C ALA A 56 9.79 -2.58 -20.46
N LEU A 57 8.89 -2.94 -19.56
CA LEU A 57 9.18 -3.09 -18.12
C LEU A 57 10.20 -4.21 -17.83
N PHE A 58 10.11 -5.31 -18.56
CA PHE A 58 11.00 -6.45 -18.40
C PHE A 58 12.20 -6.44 -19.36
N ALA A 59 12.35 -5.39 -20.18
CA ALA A 59 13.51 -5.25 -21.04
C ALA A 59 14.80 -5.15 -20.22
N GLY A 60 15.79 -5.97 -20.55
CA GLY A 60 17.08 -5.97 -19.85
C GLY A 60 17.11 -6.81 -18.56
N LEU A 61 15.99 -7.43 -18.15
CA LEU A 61 15.98 -8.42 -17.09
C LEU A 61 16.35 -9.81 -17.65
N PRO A 62 16.78 -10.76 -16.80
CA PRO A 62 17.09 -12.13 -17.22
C PRO A 62 15.93 -12.79 -17.96
N ASP A 63 16.27 -13.70 -18.89
CA ASP A 63 15.28 -14.51 -19.60
C ASP A 63 14.34 -15.23 -18.63
N GLY A 64 13.05 -15.20 -18.92
CA GLY A 64 12.03 -15.79 -18.06
C GLY A 64 11.49 -14.90 -16.93
N ALA A 65 12.09 -13.74 -16.66
CA ALA A 65 11.65 -12.85 -15.57
C ALA A 65 10.16 -12.42 -15.70
N ALA A 66 9.72 -12.08 -16.92
CA ALA A 66 8.33 -11.73 -17.18
C ALA A 66 7.37 -12.92 -17.00
N GLU A 67 7.82 -14.13 -17.29
CA GLU A 67 7.02 -15.32 -17.07
C GLU A 67 6.94 -15.69 -15.58
N ALA A 68 8.06 -15.64 -14.88
CA ALA A 68 8.13 -15.84 -13.44
C ALA A 68 7.20 -14.86 -12.71
N PHE A 69 7.25 -13.56 -13.04
CA PHE A 69 6.34 -12.56 -12.52
C PHE A 69 4.87 -12.89 -12.78
N ARG A 70 4.52 -13.28 -14.01
CA ARG A 70 3.13 -13.64 -14.35
C ARG A 70 2.64 -14.89 -13.61
N ASN A 71 3.52 -15.87 -13.41
CA ASN A 71 3.19 -17.09 -12.69
C ASN A 71 2.98 -16.82 -11.20
N ASP A 72 3.82 -16.00 -10.60
CA ASP A 72 3.69 -15.54 -9.23
C ASP A 72 2.34 -14.82 -9.00
N ARG A 73 1.99 -13.85 -9.85
CA ARG A 73 0.70 -13.15 -9.78
C ARG A 73 -0.51 -14.07 -10.01
N ARG A 74 -0.37 -15.07 -10.85
CA ARG A 74 -1.43 -16.07 -11.07
C ARG A 74 -1.61 -16.97 -9.85
N ALA A 75 -0.52 -17.37 -9.20
CA ALA A 75 -0.56 -18.13 -7.95
C ALA A 75 -1.24 -17.37 -6.81
N MET A 76 -1.16 -16.04 -6.80
CA MET A 76 -1.86 -15.16 -5.85
C MET A 76 -3.37 -14.99 -6.13
N GLY A 77 -3.92 -15.64 -7.17
CA GLY A 77 -5.34 -15.57 -7.49
C GLY A 77 -5.81 -14.25 -8.12
N THR A 78 -4.89 -13.41 -8.63
CA THR A 78 -5.26 -12.17 -9.31
C THR A 78 -6.11 -12.43 -10.56
N ALA A 79 -7.33 -11.90 -10.58
CA ALA A 79 -8.21 -11.98 -11.73
C ALA A 79 -7.59 -11.25 -12.94
N ARG A 80 -7.64 -11.87 -14.10
CA ARG A 80 -7.22 -11.23 -15.35
C ARG A 80 -8.32 -10.31 -15.87
N THR A 81 -8.08 -9.00 -15.84
CA THR A 81 -8.93 -8.05 -16.54
C THR A 81 -8.60 -8.05 -18.02
N HIS A 82 -9.62 -8.05 -18.87
CA HIS A 82 -9.41 -7.91 -20.32
C HIS A 82 -8.73 -6.55 -20.62
N PRO A 83 -7.75 -6.49 -21.54
CA PRO A 83 -7.00 -5.25 -21.81
C PRO A 83 -7.85 -4.03 -22.14
N ALA A 84 -8.93 -4.22 -22.91
CA ALA A 84 -9.85 -3.12 -23.23
C ALA A 84 -10.59 -2.60 -21.99
N ASP A 85 -11.02 -3.51 -21.10
CA ASP A 85 -11.72 -3.15 -19.87
C ASP A 85 -10.78 -2.45 -18.88
N ALA A 86 -9.54 -2.91 -18.75
CA ALA A 86 -8.51 -2.26 -17.95
C ALA A 86 -8.24 -0.83 -18.44
N THR A 87 -8.10 -0.65 -19.76
CA THR A 87 -7.90 0.66 -20.39
C THR A 87 -9.09 1.58 -20.14
N ALA A 88 -10.32 1.09 -20.32
CA ALA A 88 -11.53 1.86 -20.10
C ALA A 88 -11.71 2.27 -18.64
N ALA A 89 -11.45 1.34 -17.71
CA ALA A 89 -11.53 1.61 -16.28
C ALA A 89 -10.48 2.66 -15.86
N TYR A 90 -9.23 2.50 -16.30
CA TYR A 90 -8.17 3.43 -15.95
C TYR A 90 -8.46 4.84 -16.49
N ARG A 91 -8.88 4.99 -17.74
CA ARG A 91 -9.33 6.29 -18.31
C ARG A 91 -10.47 6.90 -17.50
N SER A 92 -11.44 6.09 -17.08
CA SER A 92 -12.56 6.55 -16.25
C SER A 92 -12.09 7.07 -14.89
N TYR A 93 -11.12 6.40 -14.25
CA TYR A 93 -10.56 6.84 -12.98
C TYR A 93 -9.72 8.11 -13.14
N LEU A 94 -8.89 8.20 -14.18
CA LEU A 94 -8.15 9.42 -14.49
C LEU A 94 -9.05 10.63 -14.66
N ARG A 95 -10.18 10.47 -15.37
CA ARG A 95 -11.19 11.55 -15.50
C ARG A 95 -11.79 11.96 -14.16
N ARG A 96 -12.08 11.02 -13.27
CA ARG A 96 -12.58 11.32 -11.92
C ARG A 96 -11.56 12.05 -11.07
N ILE A 97 -10.29 11.64 -11.15
CA ILE A 97 -9.20 12.35 -10.47
C ILE A 97 -9.04 13.76 -11.07
N ALA A 98 -9.09 13.90 -12.40
CA ALA A 98 -9.06 15.23 -13.04
C ALA A 98 -10.12 16.17 -12.48
N ASN A 99 -11.36 15.70 -12.38
CA ASN A 99 -12.46 16.51 -11.81
C ASN A 99 -12.21 16.94 -10.34
N MET A 100 -11.42 16.16 -9.58
CA MET A 100 -11.09 16.51 -8.19
C MET A 100 -10.00 17.59 -8.10
N VAL A 101 -9.08 17.64 -9.08
CA VAL A 101 -7.93 18.55 -9.08
C VAL A 101 -8.09 19.73 -10.06
N GLU A 102 -9.24 19.89 -10.71
CA GLU A 102 -9.53 21.04 -11.58
C GLU A 102 -9.68 22.34 -10.78
N GLU A 103 -10.21 22.27 -9.55
CA GLU A 103 -10.48 23.45 -8.70
C GLU A 103 -9.55 23.50 -7.47
N HIS A 104 -8.72 22.49 -7.25
CA HIS A 104 -7.86 22.37 -6.10
C HIS A 104 -6.44 21.93 -6.46
N ASP A 105 -5.46 22.35 -5.69
CA ASP A 105 -4.07 21.93 -5.90
C ASP A 105 -3.86 20.43 -5.61
N PHE A 106 -4.62 19.87 -4.67
CA PHE A 106 -4.60 18.45 -4.31
C PHE A 106 -6.01 17.87 -4.23
N LEU A 107 -6.11 16.54 -4.11
CA LEU A 107 -7.39 15.81 -4.22
C LEU A 107 -8.50 16.34 -3.30
N PHE A 108 -8.15 16.83 -2.13
CA PHE A 108 -9.13 17.30 -1.13
C PHE A 108 -8.89 18.73 -0.65
N GLY A 109 -8.12 19.54 -1.37
CA GLY A 109 -7.91 20.94 -1.01
C GLY A 109 -6.56 21.50 -1.42
N ALA A 110 -6.05 22.44 -0.61
CA ALA A 110 -4.81 23.17 -0.90
C ALA A 110 -3.54 22.42 -0.46
N GLU A 111 -3.66 21.42 0.40
CA GLU A 111 -2.52 20.67 0.94
C GLU A 111 -2.67 19.17 0.62
N PRO A 112 -1.55 18.46 0.36
CA PRO A 112 -1.59 17.04 0.11
C PRO A 112 -1.93 16.26 1.38
N CYS A 113 -2.65 15.15 1.21
CA CYS A 113 -2.97 14.22 2.29
C CYS A 113 -2.69 12.78 1.86
N VAL A 114 -2.94 11.81 2.74
CA VAL A 114 -2.69 10.38 2.44
C VAL A 114 -3.35 9.92 1.13
N ALA A 115 -4.48 10.49 0.75
CA ALA A 115 -5.17 10.16 -0.50
C ALA A 115 -4.36 10.55 -1.75
N ASP A 116 -3.66 11.68 -1.70
CA ASP A 116 -2.79 12.14 -2.78
C ASP A 116 -1.62 11.18 -2.97
N PHE A 117 -0.95 10.79 -1.90
CA PHE A 117 0.17 9.85 -1.96
C PHE A 117 -0.26 8.49 -2.49
N ALA A 118 -1.39 7.96 -2.03
CA ALA A 118 -1.92 6.67 -2.49
C ALA A 118 -2.32 6.71 -3.98
N ALA A 119 -3.00 7.77 -4.42
CA ALA A 119 -3.39 7.92 -5.83
C ALA A 119 -2.20 8.23 -6.75
N TYR A 120 -1.21 8.98 -6.27
CA TYR A 120 -0.02 9.32 -7.05
C TYR A 120 0.80 8.08 -7.43
N HIS A 121 0.94 7.13 -6.55
CA HIS A 121 1.77 5.93 -6.73
C HIS A 121 1.49 5.18 -8.06
N PRO A 122 0.28 4.72 -8.38
CA PRO A 122 0.02 4.00 -9.63
C PRO A 122 0.16 4.89 -10.88
N LEU A 123 -0.09 6.19 -10.78
CA LEU A 123 0.09 7.12 -11.88
C LEU A 123 1.58 7.41 -12.11
N TRP A 124 2.35 7.58 -11.05
CA TRP A 124 3.81 7.66 -11.11
C TRP A 124 4.41 6.41 -11.77
N PHE A 125 3.96 5.22 -11.39
CA PHE A 125 4.40 3.99 -12.02
C PHE A 125 4.11 3.98 -13.53
N THR A 126 2.93 4.45 -13.94
CA THR A 126 2.57 4.57 -15.35
C THR A 126 3.49 5.54 -16.09
N ARG A 127 3.78 6.71 -15.49
CA ARG A 127 4.57 7.77 -16.11
C ARG A 127 6.07 7.46 -16.15
N GLU A 128 6.61 6.99 -15.02
CA GLU A 128 8.07 6.88 -14.85
C GLU A 128 8.60 5.45 -15.07
N CYS A 129 7.85 4.42 -14.64
CA CYS A 129 8.33 3.04 -14.79
C CYS A 129 7.93 2.41 -16.12
N VAL A 130 6.81 2.83 -16.71
CA VAL A 130 6.31 2.29 -17.98
C VAL A 130 5.99 3.43 -18.97
N PRO A 131 6.95 4.30 -19.31
CA PRO A 131 6.70 5.51 -20.11
C PRO A 131 6.11 5.24 -21.49
N VAL A 132 6.30 4.05 -22.05
CA VAL A 132 5.66 3.64 -23.30
C VAL A 132 4.12 3.56 -23.19
N MET A 133 3.58 3.52 -21.98
CA MET A 133 2.14 3.49 -21.69
C MET A 133 1.61 4.83 -21.16
N ALA A 134 2.47 5.84 -20.98
CA ALA A 134 2.11 7.10 -20.34
C ALA A 134 1.17 7.99 -21.18
N ASP A 135 1.00 7.71 -22.46
CA ASP A 135 0.09 8.44 -23.37
C ASP A 135 -1.37 8.46 -22.87
N ILE A 136 -1.78 7.52 -22.04
CA ILE A 136 -3.11 7.51 -21.41
C ILE A 136 -3.35 8.75 -20.53
N LEU A 137 -2.31 9.31 -19.93
CA LEU A 137 -2.39 10.47 -19.04
C LEU A 137 -2.62 11.78 -19.80
N SER A 138 -2.26 11.85 -21.09
CA SER A 138 -2.33 13.08 -21.91
C SER A 138 -3.77 13.59 -22.09
N ALA A 139 -4.78 12.75 -21.95
CA ALA A 139 -6.18 13.13 -22.03
C ALA A 139 -6.68 13.87 -20.77
N THR A 140 -5.87 13.98 -19.72
CA THR A 140 -6.23 14.62 -18.44
C THR A 140 -5.10 15.56 -17.97
N PRO A 141 -4.94 16.75 -18.60
CA PRO A 141 -3.85 17.68 -18.25
C PRO A 141 -3.80 18.08 -16.78
N ALA A 142 -4.96 18.30 -16.14
CA ALA A 142 -5.04 18.63 -14.72
C ALA A 142 -4.43 17.54 -13.82
N VAL A 143 -4.54 16.27 -14.22
CA VAL A 143 -3.86 15.16 -13.52
C VAL A 143 -2.36 15.26 -13.66
N LEU A 144 -1.83 15.59 -14.85
CA LEU A 144 -0.39 15.78 -15.06
C LEU A 144 0.15 16.92 -14.20
N GLU A 145 -0.55 18.06 -14.15
CA GLU A 145 -0.18 19.19 -13.32
C GLU A 145 -0.19 18.84 -11.82
N TRP A 146 -1.21 18.09 -11.36
CA TRP A 146 -1.25 17.55 -10.00
C TRP A 146 -0.10 16.58 -9.73
N MET A 147 0.22 15.68 -10.68
CA MET A 147 1.36 14.77 -10.55
C MET A 147 2.69 15.54 -10.44
N ASP A 148 2.82 16.68 -11.12
CA ASP A 148 4.03 17.51 -11.02
C ASP A 148 4.11 18.20 -9.65
N ARG A 149 2.98 18.67 -9.08
CA ARG A 149 2.93 19.17 -7.71
C ARG A 149 3.29 18.09 -6.68
N MET A 150 2.81 16.86 -6.87
CA MET A 150 3.21 15.72 -6.03
C MET A 150 4.70 15.39 -6.14
N ALA A 151 5.24 15.37 -7.36
CA ALA A 151 6.67 15.15 -7.60
C ALA A 151 7.54 16.22 -6.93
N ALA A 152 7.08 17.47 -6.89
CA ALA A 152 7.79 18.59 -6.26
C ALA A 152 7.94 18.45 -4.74
N GLN A 153 7.17 17.57 -4.06
CA GLN A 153 7.38 17.22 -2.64
C GLN A 153 8.76 16.57 -2.43
N GLY A 154 9.31 15.94 -3.46
CA GLY A 154 10.63 15.31 -3.43
C GLY A 154 10.67 14.03 -2.59
N GLN A 155 11.89 13.59 -2.30
CA GLN A 155 12.17 12.35 -1.57
C GLN A 155 12.74 12.61 -0.15
N GLY A 156 12.80 13.88 0.26
CA GLY A 156 13.45 14.27 1.51
C GLY A 156 14.93 13.91 1.53
N ARG A 157 15.46 13.69 2.74
CA ARG A 157 16.85 13.26 2.95
C ARG A 157 16.87 11.76 3.23
N ALA A 158 17.43 10.99 2.29
CA ALA A 158 17.59 9.55 2.45
C ALA A 158 18.98 9.24 3.02
N GLU A 159 19.02 8.35 4.01
CA GLU A 159 20.25 7.75 4.53
C GLU A 159 20.26 6.26 4.20
N LYS A 160 21.44 5.75 3.82
CA LYS A 160 21.57 4.33 3.48
C LYS A 160 21.49 3.50 4.76
N PHE A 161 20.50 2.62 4.83
CA PHE A 161 20.31 1.70 5.95
C PHE A 161 20.04 0.30 5.40
N SER A 162 20.92 -0.65 5.71
CA SER A 162 20.79 -1.99 5.14
C SER A 162 19.73 -2.83 5.87
N ALA A 163 19.21 -3.85 5.19
CA ALA A 163 18.31 -4.82 5.81
C ALA A 163 19.00 -5.55 7.00
N GLN A 164 20.30 -5.78 6.93
CA GLN A 164 21.05 -6.39 8.03
C GLN A 164 21.14 -5.45 9.24
N ASP A 165 21.36 -4.14 9.02
CA ASP A 165 21.36 -3.16 10.11
C ASP A 165 19.99 -3.07 10.77
N ALA A 166 18.90 -3.09 9.98
CA ALA A 166 17.54 -3.11 10.50
C ALA A 166 17.25 -4.32 11.39
N VAL A 167 17.70 -5.51 10.97
CA VAL A 167 17.59 -6.74 11.77
C VAL A 167 18.43 -6.64 13.05
N THR A 168 19.64 -6.10 12.98
CA THR A 168 20.52 -5.92 14.14
C THR A 168 19.92 -4.96 15.17
N VAL A 169 19.33 -3.85 14.70
CA VAL A 169 18.62 -2.90 15.58
C VAL A 169 17.43 -3.58 16.24
N ALA A 170 16.63 -4.32 15.47
CA ALA A 170 15.48 -5.06 16.02
C ALA A 170 15.89 -6.07 17.09
N ALA A 171 16.97 -6.86 16.85
CA ALA A 171 17.50 -7.84 17.79
C ALA A 171 18.01 -7.24 19.09
N GLY A 172 18.50 -6.01 19.05
CA GLY A 172 18.97 -5.25 20.23
C GLY A 172 17.87 -4.47 20.96
N ALA A 173 16.63 -4.48 20.46
CA ALA A 173 15.51 -3.74 21.02
C ALA A 173 14.47 -4.66 21.68
N LEU A 174 13.68 -4.11 22.60
CA LEU A 174 12.49 -4.77 23.13
C LEU A 174 11.26 -4.17 22.46
N PRO A 175 10.23 -5.00 22.15
CA PRO A 175 8.98 -4.50 21.66
C PRO A 175 8.36 -3.50 22.65
N GLN A 176 7.88 -2.36 22.13
CA GLN A 176 7.24 -1.35 22.99
C GLN A 176 5.92 -1.88 23.56
N PRO A 177 5.53 -1.43 24.77
CA PRO A 177 4.22 -1.73 25.33
C PRO A 177 3.11 -1.29 24.36
N LEU A 178 2.08 -2.11 24.25
CA LEU A 178 0.91 -1.78 23.43
C LEU A 178 0.10 -0.65 24.09
N PRO A 179 -0.47 0.27 23.31
CA PRO A 179 -1.45 1.22 23.82
C PRO A 179 -2.62 0.51 24.48
N ALA A 180 -3.16 1.11 25.55
CA ALA A 180 -4.36 0.62 26.23
C ALA A 180 -5.60 0.89 25.37
N GLU A 181 -5.88 0.01 24.42
CA GLU A 181 -7.06 0.03 23.57
C GLU A 181 -7.96 -1.16 23.89
N ALA A 182 -9.28 -0.97 23.76
CA ALA A 182 -10.24 -2.02 24.03
C ALA A 182 -10.07 -3.19 23.04
N PHE A 183 -10.07 -4.42 23.56
CA PHE A 183 -10.10 -5.63 22.75
C PHE A 183 -11.44 -5.75 22.00
N GLN A 184 -11.35 -6.00 20.69
CA GLN A 184 -12.49 -6.19 19.80
C GLN A 184 -12.44 -7.61 19.26
N ASP A 185 -13.32 -8.46 19.72
CA ASP A 185 -13.36 -9.89 19.34
C ASP A 185 -14.58 -10.22 18.47
N GLU A 186 -14.48 -10.00 17.19
CA GLU A 186 -15.48 -10.46 16.21
C GLU A 186 -15.25 -11.91 15.75
N HIS A 187 -14.13 -12.52 16.12
CA HIS A 187 -13.72 -13.85 15.63
C HIS A 187 -13.91 -14.96 16.66
N GLY A 188 -14.25 -14.64 17.91
CA GLY A 188 -14.25 -15.61 19.02
C GLY A 188 -12.85 -16.18 19.30
N ILE A 189 -11.80 -15.35 19.11
CA ILE A 189 -10.40 -15.74 19.31
C ILE A 189 -9.82 -14.91 20.46
N PRO A 190 -9.70 -15.49 21.68
CA PRO A 190 -9.19 -14.75 22.81
C PRO A 190 -7.71 -14.38 22.66
N LEU A 191 -7.29 -13.31 23.35
CA LEU A 191 -5.87 -12.98 23.49
C LEU A 191 -5.08 -14.15 24.05
N GLY A 192 -3.83 -14.29 23.62
CA GLY A 192 -2.97 -15.42 23.95
C GLY A 192 -3.11 -16.61 23.01
N SER A 193 -4.10 -16.64 22.10
CA SER A 193 -4.27 -17.72 21.12
C SER A 193 -3.16 -17.69 20.07
N ARG A 194 -2.73 -18.88 19.60
CA ARG A 194 -1.93 -19.03 18.38
C ARG A 194 -2.81 -18.78 17.17
N VAL A 195 -2.37 -17.88 16.31
CA VAL A 195 -3.14 -17.43 15.15
C VAL A 195 -2.25 -17.28 13.93
N THR A 196 -2.90 -17.20 12.77
CA THR A 196 -2.30 -16.78 11.51
C THR A 196 -3.01 -15.54 11.00
N ILE A 197 -2.26 -14.62 10.41
CA ILE A 197 -2.79 -13.47 9.66
C ILE A 197 -2.25 -13.53 8.24
N THR A 198 -3.15 -13.36 7.26
CA THR A 198 -2.84 -13.34 5.82
C THR A 198 -3.44 -12.11 5.18
N ALA A 199 -2.77 -11.57 4.15
CA ALA A 199 -3.37 -10.54 3.31
C ALA A 199 -4.51 -11.15 2.45
N GLU A 200 -5.54 -10.35 2.19
CA GLU A 200 -6.65 -10.74 1.29
C GLU A 200 -6.26 -10.64 -0.19
N SER A 201 -5.23 -9.84 -0.52
CA SER A 201 -4.83 -9.54 -1.89
C SER A 201 -3.46 -10.10 -2.24
N PHE A 202 -2.40 -9.34 -2.00
CA PHE A 202 -1.04 -9.71 -2.34
C PHE A 202 -0.28 -10.26 -1.13
N GLY A 203 0.60 -11.26 -1.38
CA GLY A 203 1.40 -11.87 -0.34
C GLY A 203 0.54 -12.70 0.63
N PRO A 204 -0.15 -13.76 0.14
CA PRO A 204 -1.08 -14.54 0.95
C PRO A 204 -0.35 -15.46 1.96
N GLU A 205 0.96 -15.39 2.06
CA GLU A 205 1.74 -16.18 3.01
C GLU A 205 1.33 -15.83 4.44
N PRO A 206 0.94 -16.84 5.23
CA PRO A 206 0.49 -16.61 6.59
C PRO A 206 1.63 -16.16 7.49
N THR A 207 1.39 -15.12 8.28
CA THR A 207 2.22 -14.79 9.42
C THR A 207 1.62 -15.40 10.67
N GLU A 208 2.37 -16.29 11.31
CA GLU A 208 1.96 -16.96 12.53
C GLU A 208 2.55 -16.27 13.77
N GLY A 209 1.76 -16.24 14.85
CA GLY A 209 2.18 -15.69 16.13
C GLY A 209 1.12 -15.83 17.22
N THR A 210 1.40 -15.28 18.39
CA THR A 210 0.43 -15.19 19.50
C THR A 210 -0.34 -13.88 19.40
N LEU A 211 -1.66 -13.92 19.36
CA LEU A 211 -2.50 -12.73 19.33
C LEU A 211 -2.39 -11.99 20.67
N ILE A 212 -1.81 -10.80 20.67
CA ILE A 212 -1.63 -9.98 21.88
C ILE A 212 -2.47 -8.70 21.89
N ALA A 213 -3.00 -8.29 20.74
CA ALA A 213 -4.03 -7.26 20.64
C ALA A 213 -4.87 -7.43 19.37
N ALA A 214 -6.15 -7.11 19.51
CA ALA A 214 -7.07 -6.89 18.42
C ALA A 214 -7.91 -5.66 18.76
N THR A 215 -7.61 -4.53 18.14
CA THR A 215 -8.30 -3.27 18.37
C THR A 215 -9.27 -2.99 17.21
N ARG A 216 -9.91 -1.85 17.20
CA ARG A 216 -10.80 -1.43 16.12
C ARG A 216 -10.10 -1.34 14.76
N THR A 217 -8.81 -1.04 14.74
CA THR A 217 -8.07 -0.71 13.52
C THR A 217 -6.95 -1.68 13.18
N ARG A 218 -6.49 -2.50 14.14
CA ARG A 218 -5.32 -3.36 13.94
C ARG A 218 -5.37 -4.66 14.73
N TYR A 219 -4.61 -5.65 14.24
CA TYR A 219 -4.19 -6.83 14.97
C TYR A 219 -2.71 -6.71 15.35
N THR A 220 -2.30 -7.28 16.47
CA THR A 220 -0.91 -7.38 16.84
C THR A 220 -0.57 -8.80 17.28
N LEU A 221 0.48 -9.35 16.69
CA LEU A 221 1.03 -10.65 17.04
C LEU A 221 2.37 -10.49 17.75
N ALA A 222 2.59 -11.24 18.82
CA ALA A 222 3.93 -11.50 19.34
C ALA A 222 4.51 -12.73 18.67
N ARG A 223 5.76 -12.64 18.21
CA ARG A 223 6.51 -13.77 17.67
C ARG A 223 8.01 -13.58 17.90
N THR A 224 8.74 -14.69 17.95
CA THR A 224 10.20 -14.69 17.96
C THR A 224 10.71 -14.98 16.56
N ASP A 225 11.53 -14.10 16.03
CA ASP A 225 12.24 -14.28 14.76
C ASP A 225 13.69 -14.68 15.05
N PRO A 226 14.27 -15.66 14.35
CA PRO A 226 15.62 -16.15 14.63
C PRO A 226 16.72 -15.11 14.43
N ARG A 227 16.46 -14.05 13.67
CA ARG A 227 17.43 -12.96 13.42
C ARG A 227 17.09 -11.68 14.18
N ALA A 228 15.82 -11.34 14.29
CA ALA A 228 15.35 -10.10 14.88
C ALA A 228 14.91 -10.23 16.36
N GLY A 229 14.94 -11.45 16.94
CA GLY A 229 14.51 -11.68 18.33
C GLY A 229 12.99 -11.58 18.50
N ASP A 230 12.55 -11.13 19.68
CA ASP A 230 11.14 -10.97 19.97
C ASP A 230 10.59 -9.70 19.33
N VAL A 231 9.57 -9.85 18.51
CA VAL A 231 8.96 -8.75 17.75
C VAL A 231 7.43 -8.73 17.90
N HIS A 232 6.87 -7.53 17.88
CA HIS A 232 5.44 -7.31 17.69
C HIS A 232 5.19 -7.01 16.21
N VAL A 233 4.37 -7.85 15.56
CA VAL A 233 3.96 -7.66 14.16
C VAL A 233 2.56 -7.09 14.13
N HIS A 234 2.42 -5.90 13.55
CA HIS A 234 1.17 -5.18 13.48
C HIS A 234 0.59 -5.25 12.07
N PHE A 235 -0.72 -5.53 11.99
CA PHE A 235 -1.49 -5.61 10.75
C PHE A 235 -2.71 -4.69 10.84
N PRO A 236 -3.12 -4.00 9.79
CA PRO A 236 -4.43 -3.37 9.77
C PRO A 236 -5.54 -4.44 9.78
N ARG A 237 -6.72 -4.09 10.26
CA ARG A 237 -7.87 -5.01 10.17
C ARG A 237 -8.40 -5.14 8.75
N VAL A 238 -8.43 -4.04 8.04
CA VAL A 238 -8.93 -4.01 6.65
C VAL A 238 -7.88 -4.59 5.72
N GLY A 239 -8.27 -5.53 4.88
CA GLY A 239 -7.39 -6.20 3.93
C GLY A 239 -6.61 -7.40 4.50
N TYR A 240 -6.92 -7.81 5.75
CA TYR A 240 -6.23 -8.93 6.41
C TYR A 240 -7.21 -9.86 7.12
N VAL A 241 -6.94 -11.15 7.04
CA VAL A 241 -7.75 -12.22 7.62
C VAL A 241 -7.03 -12.84 8.81
N LEU A 242 -7.69 -12.82 9.98
CA LEU A 242 -7.26 -13.48 11.19
C LEU A 242 -7.91 -14.89 11.29
N ARG A 243 -7.11 -15.91 11.58
CA ARG A 243 -7.59 -17.28 11.81
C ARG A 243 -6.82 -17.91 12.97
N ARG A 244 -7.44 -18.89 13.65
CA ARG A 244 -6.69 -19.77 14.57
C ARG A 244 -5.63 -20.54 13.79
N ALA A 245 -4.44 -20.64 14.34
CA ALA A 245 -3.44 -21.57 13.81
C ALA A 245 -3.95 -23.02 13.98
N ALA A 246 -3.64 -23.86 13.01
CA ALA A 246 -4.00 -25.27 13.02
C ALA A 246 -3.24 -26.04 14.10
#